data_d462711fcaf945072d558e166a4265d0
#
_entry.id   d462711fcaf945072d558e166a4265d0
#
_cell.length_a   1.000
_cell.length_b   1.000
_cell.length_c   1.000
_cell.angle_alpha   90.00
_cell.angle_beta   90.00
_cell.angle_gamma   90.00
#
_symmetry.space_group_name_H-M   'P 1'
#
loop_
_entity.id
_entity.type
_entity.pdbx_description
1 polymer ?
#
loop_
_entity_poly.entity_id
_entity_poly.type
_entity_poly.pdbx_seq_one_letter_code
_entity_poly.pdbx_strand_id
1 'polypeptide(L)'
;PGNFGGGVYRKAGDVLESNQPVIFDIESKQQLLIDRSLFPNPYAISRPVWRKDGSAYAFQYNQRGHMVYRVLEVDASTGAVRPMIDEVTKSFFMYSDAGHNVLYDVDAGCRMGQGGGCDRYAGGELVWASERDGWNHLYLIDGTTGRVKNQITKGAWVMRGVDSVDVANRQIYFRASGMNAKQ
;
A
#
# COMPACT_ATOMS: atom_id res chain seq x y z
N PRO A 1 25.91 17.42 -20.04
CA PRO A 1 24.88 16.91 -19.16
C PRO A 1 23.63 17.74 -19.36
N GLY A 2 22.63 17.15 -20.04
CA GLY A 2 21.39 17.85 -20.37
C GLY A 2 20.46 17.87 -19.17
N ASN A 3 20.18 19.07 -18.67
CA ASN A 3 19.11 19.30 -17.72
C ASN A 3 17.75 19.18 -18.43
N PHE A 4 17.11 18.02 -18.32
CA PHE A 4 15.70 17.88 -18.63
C PHE A 4 14.91 17.98 -17.34
N GLY A 5 14.29 19.10 -17.07
CA GLY A 5 13.29 19.26 -16.02
C GLY A 5 13.80 19.12 -14.56
N GLY A 6 14.97 19.63 -14.23
CA GLY A 6 15.42 19.79 -12.82
C GLY A 6 15.78 18.50 -12.07
N GLY A 7 15.71 17.31 -12.69
CA GLY A 7 16.08 16.04 -12.08
C GLY A 7 17.40 15.48 -12.63
N VAL A 8 18.27 14.99 -11.76
CA VAL A 8 19.46 14.25 -12.18
C VAL A 8 19.01 12.87 -12.69
N TYR A 9 19.19 12.62 -14.00
CA TYR A 9 18.97 11.29 -14.56
C TYR A 9 20.08 10.35 -14.05
N ARG A 10 19.70 9.35 -13.26
CA ARG A 10 20.63 8.39 -12.70
C ARG A 10 20.94 7.29 -13.69
N LYS A 11 22.22 6.92 -13.78
CA LYS A 11 22.72 5.87 -14.69
C LYS A 11 22.88 4.56 -13.92
N ALA A 12 22.98 3.46 -14.66
CA ALA A 12 23.35 2.17 -14.08
C ALA A 12 24.73 2.27 -13.39
N GLY A 13 24.80 1.85 -12.12
CA GLY A 13 25.99 1.95 -11.27
C GLY A 13 26.03 3.16 -10.34
N ASP A 14 25.12 4.13 -10.48
CA ASP A 14 25.02 5.24 -9.54
C ASP A 14 24.49 4.77 -8.18
N VAL A 15 25.01 5.38 -7.11
CA VAL A 15 24.44 5.20 -5.77
C VAL A 15 23.07 5.85 -5.70
N LEU A 16 22.07 5.06 -5.36
CA LEU A 16 20.69 5.50 -5.24
C LEU A 16 20.37 5.90 -3.81
N GLU A 17 19.64 7.00 -3.65
CA GLU A 17 19.05 7.38 -2.36
C GLU A 17 18.06 6.32 -1.89
N SER A 18 18.07 6.04 -0.60
CA SER A 18 17.12 5.15 0.04
C SER A 18 16.48 5.88 1.20
N ASN A 19 15.20 6.22 1.05
CA ASN A 19 14.41 6.77 2.15
C ASN A 19 14.04 5.64 3.10
N GLN A 20 14.08 5.93 4.40
CA GLN A 20 13.75 4.97 5.44
C GLN A 20 12.93 5.63 6.53
N PRO A 21 11.88 4.96 7.06
CA PRO A 21 11.17 5.47 8.22
C PRO A 21 12.08 5.43 9.45
N VAL A 22 11.96 6.45 10.30
CA VAL A 22 12.69 6.58 11.56
C VAL A 22 11.71 7.03 12.62
N ILE A 23 11.80 6.50 13.82
CA ILE A 23 11.05 6.96 14.99
C ILE A 23 12.02 7.56 16.00
N PHE A 24 11.65 8.70 16.56
CA PHE A 24 12.29 9.27 17.73
C PHE A 24 11.24 9.48 18.81
N ASP A 25 11.53 9.00 20.00
CA ASP A 25 10.81 9.38 21.19
C ASP A 25 11.25 10.78 21.62
N ILE A 26 10.31 11.71 21.72
CA ILE A 26 10.63 13.13 21.98
C ILE A 26 10.93 13.41 23.46
N GLU A 27 10.48 12.58 24.36
CA GLU A 27 10.71 12.72 25.81
C GLU A 27 12.07 12.13 26.19
N SER A 28 12.32 10.88 25.80
CA SER A 28 13.60 10.21 26.06
C SER A 28 14.72 10.67 25.12
N LYS A 29 14.36 11.33 23.99
CA LYS A 29 15.28 11.74 22.91
C LYS A 29 16.05 10.57 22.30
N GLN A 30 15.47 9.38 22.32
CA GLN A 30 16.07 8.17 21.80
C GLN A 30 15.45 7.79 20.45
N GLN A 31 16.31 7.32 19.55
CA GLN A 31 15.87 6.70 18.31
C GLN A 31 15.43 5.26 18.58
N LEU A 32 14.21 4.92 18.13
CA LEU A 32 13.76 3.54 18.09
C LEU A 32 14.23 2.86 16.80
N LEU A 33 14.96 1.76 16.96
CA LEU A 33 15.43 0.97 15.80
C LEU A 33 14.28 0.17 15.22
N ILE A 34 14.13 0.25 13.90
CA ILE A 34 13.10 -0.43 13.13
C ILE A 34 13.71 -1.63 12.41
N ASP A 35 13.08 -2.80 12.51
CA ASP A 35 13.48 -3.97 11.74
C ASP A 35 13.21 -3.75 10.24
N ARG A 36 14.25 -3.86 9.42
CA ARG A 36 14.22 -3.62 7.97
C ARG A 36 14.10 -4.88 7.12
N SER A 37 13.99 -6.04 7.74
CA SER A 37 13.97 -7.33 7.04
C SER A 37 12.83 -7.45 6.03
N LEU A 38 11.70 -6.78 6.28
CA LEU A 38 10.52 -6.81 5.41
C LEU A 38 10.52 -5.75 4.30
N PHE A 39 11.46 -4.80 4.30
CA PHE A 39 11.53 -3.76 3.25
C PHE A 39 12.96 -3.49 2.75
N PRO A 40 13.70 -4.55 2.33
CA PRO A 40 15.02 -4.40 1.74
C PRO A 40 14.91 -3.76 0.34
N ASN A 41 15.96 -3.02 -0.07
CA ASN A 41 16.11 -2.46 -1.42
C ASN A 41 14.85 -1.71 -1.93
N PRO A 42 14.37 -0.65 -1.26
CA PRO A 42 13.16 0.04 -1.64
C PRO A 42 13.31 0.82 -2.96
N TYR A 43 12.34 0.69 -3.85
CA TYR A 43 12.12 1.63 -4.94
C TYR A 43 11.38 2.86 -4.40
N ALA A 44 10.33 2.63 -3.62
CA ALA A 44 9.56 3.68 -2.99
C ALA A 44 9.01 3.22 -1.63
N ILE A 45 8.96 4.17 -0.71
CA ILE A 45 8.24 4.07 0.56
C ILE A 45 7.27 5.25 0.61
N SER A 46 5.99 4.99 0.87
CA SER A 46 5.00 6.05 0.99
C SER A 46 5.19 6.86 2.29
N ARG A 47 4.58 8.04 2.34
CA ARG A 47 4.44 8.77 3.60
C ARG A 47 3.76 7.85 4.64
N PRO A 48 4.31 7.75 5.86
CA PRO A 48 3.67 6.99 6.93
C PRO A 48 2.38 7.65 7.40
N VAL A 49 1.39 6.80 7.76
CA VAL A 49 0.11 7.22 8.34
C VAL A 49 0.02 6.59 9.72
N TRP A 50 -0.30 7.38 10.73
CA TRP A 50 -0.43 6.90 12.10
C TRP A 50 -1.76 6.18 12.33
N ARG A 51 -1.73 5.15 13.16
CA ARG A 51 -2.93 4.50 13.67
C ARG A 51 -3.72 5.47 14.56
N LYS A 52 -5.05 5.32 14.62
CA LYS A 52 -5.93 6.21 15.40
C LYS A 52 -5.52 6.32 16.88
N ASP A 53 -5.11 5.21 17.47
CA ASP A 53 -4.67 5.12 18.87
C ASP A 53 -3.20 5.52 19.12
N GLY A 54 -2.46 5.82 18.06
CA GLY A 54 -1.04 6.19 18.14
C GLY A 54 -0.08 5.03 18.39
N SER A 55 -0.56 3.80 18.53
CA SER A 55 0.25 2.61 18.86
C SER A 55 1.17 2.16 17.73
N ALA A 56 0.87 2.54 16.50
CA ALA A 56 1.61 2.13 15.31
C ALA A 56 1.51 3.14 14.18
N TYR A 57 2.35 3.00 13.17
CA TYR A 57 2.16 3.66 11.88
C TYR A 57 2.33 2.67 10.73
N ALA A 58 1.65 2.95 9.61
CA ALA A 58 1.70 2.12 8.42
C ALA A 58 2.24 2.90 7.23
N PHE A 59 2.93 2.19 6.33
CA PHE A 59 3.40 2.72 5.06
C PHE A 59 3.35 1.65 3.97
N GLN A 60 3.29 2.09 2.72
CA GLN A 60 3.40 1.21 1.57
C GLN A 60 4.87 1.11 1.15
N TYR A 61 5.30 -0.09 0.83
CA TYR A 61 6.62 -0.42 0.35
C TYR A 61 6.55 -1.06 -1.03
N ASN A 62 7.31 -0.53 -1.97
CA ASN A 62 7.52 -1.09 -3.29
C ASN A 62 9.00 -1.44 -3.45
N GLN A 63 9.28 -2.71 -3.69
CA GLN A 63 10.65 -3.19 -3.90
C GLN A 63 11.16 -2.82 -5.30
N ARG A 64 12.45 -2.56 -5.45
CA ARG A 64 13.06 -2.47 -6.78
C ARG A 64 12.89 -3.79 -7.52
N GLY A 65 12.48 -3.70 -8.80
CA GLY A 65 12.04 -4.85 -9.60
C GLY A 65 10.53 -5.07 -9.55
N HIS A 66 9.81 -4.39 -8.63
CA HIS A 66 8.36 -4.33 -8.57
C HIS A 66 7.66 -5.69 -8.51
N MET A 67 8.31 -6.69 -7.93
CA MET A 67 7.74 -8.02 -7.71
C MET A 67 7.19 -8.20 -6.30
N VAL A 68 7.57 -7.31 -5.38
CA VAL A 68 7.09 -7.30 -3.99
C VAL A 68 6.51 -5.92 -3.68
N TYR A 69 5.25 -5.93 -3.25
CA TYR A 69 4.57 -4.73 -2.76
C TYR A 69 3.92 -5.05 -1.41
N ARG A 70 4.20 -4.25 -0.40
CA ARG A 70 3.72 -4.49 0.97
C ARG A 70 3.05 -3.26 1.56
N VAL A 71 2.06 -3.49 2.40
CA VAL A 71 1.62 -2.52 3.39
C VAL A 71 2.16 -3.01 4.72
N LEU A 72 3.06 -2.24 5.31
CA LEU A 72 3.76 -2.59 6.54
C LEU A 72 3.27 -1.71 7.67
N GLU A 73 3.10 -2.32 8.84
CA GLU A 73 2.81 -1.63 10.09
C GLU A 73 4.02 -1.76 11.02
N VAL A 74 4.39 -0.65 11.65
CA VAL A 74 5.47 -0.56 12.63
C VAL A 74 4.88 -0.24 13.98
N ASP A 75 5.13 -1.06 14.96
CA ASP A 75 4.79 -0.81 16.35
C ASP A 75 5.63 0.37 16.88
N ALA A 76 4.95 1.40 17.40
CA ALA A 76 5.61 2.65 17.80
C ALA A 76 6.40 2.52 19.11
N SER A 77 6.19 1.46 19.87
CA SER A 77 6.89 1.21 21.16
C SER A 77 8.10 0.31 21.00
N THR A 78 8.04 -0.65 20.08
CA THR A 78 9.07 -1.70 19.94
C THR A 78 9.89 -1.57 18.64
N GLY A 79 9.38 -0.89 17.63
CA GLY A 79 9.97 -0.86 16.29
C GLY A 79 9.75 -2.15 15.49
N ALA A 80 9.00 -3.10 16.03
CA ALA A 80 8.66 -4.34 15.34
C ALA A 80 7.81 -4.07 14.09
N VAL A 81 8.12 -4.77 13.00
CA VAL A 81 7.44 -4.59 11.71
C VAL A 81 6.67 -5.85 11.34
N ARG A 82 5.42 -5.68 10.91
CA ARG A 82 4.60 -6.77 10.38
C ARG A 82 3.93 -6.38 9.07
N PRO A 83 3.64 -7.32 8.17
CA PRO A 83 2.84 -7.05 7.01
C PRO A 83 1.35 -7.01 7.36
N MET A 84 0.65 -5.95 6.99
CA MET A 84 -0.81 -5.90 6.88
C MET A 84 -1.25 -6.50 5.55
N ILE A 85 -0.46 -6.27 4.49
CA ILE A 85 -0.63 -6.84 3.15
C ILE A 85 0.77 -7.23 2.66
N ASP A 86 0.90 -8.45 2.15
CA ASP A 86 2.11 -8.96 1.48
C ASP A 86 1.72 -9.46 0.08
N GLU A 87 2.01 -8.65 -0.92
CA GLU A 87 1.74 -8.98 -2.32
C GLU A 87 3.04 -9.33 -3.01
N VAL A 88 3.15 -10.57 -3.48
CA VAL A 88 4.28 -11.07 -4.25
C VAL A 88 3.78 -11.56 -5.60
N THR A 89 4.30 -10.98 -6.67
CA THR A 89 3.93 -11.35 -8.04
C THR A 89 5.11 -12.02 -8.74
N LYS A 90 4.81 -12.87 -9.73
CA LYS A 90 5.82 -13.51 -10.59
C LYS A 90 6.30 -12.60 -11.73
N SER A 91 5.64 -11.49 -11.98
CA SER A 91 5.91 -10.57 -13.07
C SER A 91 6.18 -9.16 -12.56
N PHE A 92 5.18 -8.31 -12.57
CA PHE A 92 5.30 -6.89 -12.25
C PHE A 92 4.05 -6.42 -11.50
N PHE A 93 4.22 -5.74 -10.40
CA PHE A 93 3.12 -5.10 -9.69
C PHE A 93 2.87 -3.72 -10.30
N MET A 94 1.66 -3.47 -10.80
CA MET A 94 1.26 -2.18 -11.36
C MET A 94 1.04 -1.16 -10.23
N TYR A 95 2.06 -0.38 -9.92
CA TYR A 95 2.04 0.58 -8.81
C TYR A 95 1.74 2.02 -9.24
N SER A 96 1.92 2.34 -10.52
CA SER A 96 1.87 3.73 -11.02
C SER A 96 0.47 4.22 -11.36
N ASP A 97 -0.51 3.32 -11.47
CA ASP A 97 -1.91 3.67 -11.71
C ASP A 97 -2.68 3.71 -10.38
N ALA A 98 -3.08 4.91 -9.96
CA ALA A 98 -3.85 5.11 -8.74
C ALA A 98 -5.23 4.43 -8.77
N GLY A 99 -5.81 4.20 -9.95
CA GLY A 99 -7.05 3.44 -10.11
C GLY A 99 -6.83 1.95 -9.91
N HIS A 100 -5.66 1.46 -10.30
CA HIS A 100 -5.29 0.05 -10.18
C HIS A 100 -4.83 -0.33 -8.77
N ASN A 101 -4.11 0.57 -8.10
CA ASN A 101 -3.58 0.37 -6.76
C ASN A 101 -4.53 1.00 -5.72
N VAL A 102 -5.44 0.21 -5.18
CA VAL A 102 -6.43 0.64 -4.20
C VAL A 102 -6.09 0.06 -2.84
N LEU A 103 -5.94 0.91 -1.84
CA LEU A 103 -5.90 0.56 -0.43
C LEU A 103 -6.89 1.46 0.32
N TYR A 104 -7.93 0.87 0.88
CA TYR A 104 -8.96 1.59 1.63
C TYR A 104 -9.14 0.95 3.01
N ASP A 105 -9.06 1.76 4.05
CA ASP A 105 -9.35 1.34 5.43
C ASP A 105 -10.84 1.52 5.69
N VAL A 106 -11.54 0.39 5.86
CA VAL A 106 -13.00 0.37 6.03
C VAL A 106 -13.40 0.99 7.35
N ASP A 107 -12.67 0.67 8.44
CA ASP A 107 -13.01 1.16 9.77
C ASP A 107 -12.62 2.63 10.00
N ALA A 108 -11.66 3.13 9.24
CA ALA A 108 -11.31 4.55 9.22
C ALA A 108 -12.18 5.34 8.23
N GLY A 109 -12.76 4.67 7.23
CA GLY A 109 -13.55 5.28 6.19
C GLY A 109 -12.70 6.12 5.22
N CYS A 110 -11.44 5.75 4.97
CA CYS A 110 -10.53 6.55 4.17
C CYS A 110 -9.59 5.73 3.28
N ARG A 111 -9.17 6.33 2.17
CA ARG A 111 -8.17 5.75 1.28
C ARG A 111 -6.76 6.04 1.80
N MET A 112 -5.98 5.00 1.97
CA MET A 112 -4.56 5.07 2.33
C MET A 112 -3.68 5.11 1.05
N GLY A 113 -2.43 5.59 1.21
CA GLY A 113 -1.44 5.55 0.13
C GLY A 113 -1.48 6.72 -0.84
N GLN A 114 -0.99 6.52 -2.06
CA GLN A 114 -0.88 7.58 -3.06
C GLN A 114 -2.26 8.16 -3.42
N GLY A 115 -2.38 9.48 -3.31
CA GLY A 115 -3.64 10.20 -3.56
C GLY A 115 -4.73 9.93 -2.50
N GLY A 116 -4.41 9.29 -1.40
CA GLY A 116 -5.31 9.03 -0.29
C GLY A 116 -5.37 10.20 0.70
N GLY A 117 -6.55 10.43 1.27
CA GLY A 117 -6.82 11.46 2.29
C GLY A 117 -6.93 10.90 3.70
N CYS A 118 -6.26 9.78 4.01
CA CYS A 118 -6.32 9.18 5.33
C CYS A 118 -5.30 9.86 6.27
N ASP A 119 -5.80 10.63 7.22
CA ASP A 119 -4.93 11.24 8.25
C ASP A 119 -4.50 10.22 9.30
N ARG A 120 -5.43 9.32 9.69
CA ARG A 120 -5.17 8.23 10.61
C ARG A 120 -5.96 6.99 10.20
N TYR A 121 -5.28 5.82 10.18
CA TYR A 121 -5.92 4.55 9.86
C TYR A 121 -6.41 3.82 11.13
N ALA A 122 -7.34 2.90 10.96
CA ALA A 122 -7.83 1.99 12.01
C ALA A 122 -7.21 0.59 11.90
N GLY A 123 -7.11 0.06 10.68
CA GLY A 123 -6.36 -1.16 10.36
C GLY A 123 -7.06 -2.46 10.71
N GLY A 124 -8.39 -2.46 10.89
CA GLY A 124 -9.17 -3.68 11.10
C GLY A 124 -9.52 -4.38 9.79
N GLU A 125 -10.32 -3.75 8.94
CA GLU A 125 -10.65 -4.25 7.61
C GLU A 125 -10.08 -3.35 6.52
N LEU A 126 -9.40 -3.96 5.56
CA LEU A 126 -8.80 -3.26 4.42
C LEU A 126 -9.36 -3.79 3.11
N VAL A 127 -9.75 -2.88 2.21
CA VAL A 127 -10.02 -3.22 0.81
C VAL A 127 -8.74 -3.02 0.02
N TRP A 128 -8.31 -4.08 -0.66
CA TRP A 128 -7.08 -4.13 -1.44
C TRP A 128 -7.34 -4.57 -2.88
N ALA A 129 -6.74 -3.88 -3.84
CA ALA A 129 -6.73 -4.30 -5.24
C ALA A 129 -5.55 -5.24 -5.50
N SER A 130 -5.80 -6.40 -6.07
CA SER A 130 -4.79 -7.44 -6.31
C SER A 130 -5.05 -8.20 -7.60
N GLU A 131 -3.97 -8.59 -8.28
CA GLU A 131 -3.99 -9.44 -9.48
C GLU A 131 -3.71 -10.92 -9.17
N ARG A 132 -3.86 -11.34 -7.90
CA ARG A 132 -3.49 -12.70 -7.44
C ARG A 132 -4.22 -13.84 -8.13
N ASP A 133 -5.39 -13.58 -8.72
CA ASP A 133 -6.17 -14.57 -9.50
C ASP A 133 -6.00 -14.40 -11.03
N GLY A 134 -5.08 -13.51 -11.47
CA GLY A 134 -4.80 -13.22 -12.87
C GLY A 134 -5.56 -12.01 -13.43
N TRP A 135 -6.45 -11.40 -12.64
CA TRP A 135 -7.20 -10.20 -12.99
C TRP A 135 -7.14 -9.19 -11.83
N ASN A 136 -7.21 -7.90 -12.13
CA ASN A 136 -7.25 -6.90 -11.05
C ASN A 136 -8.63 -6.89 -10.40
N HIS A 137 -8.70 -7.40 -9.18
CA HIS A 137 -9.91 -7.51 -8.38
C HIS A 137 -9.75 -6.94 -6.98
N LEU A 138 -10.87 -6.68 -6.32
CA LEU A 138 -10.92 -6.21 -4.94
C LEU A 138 -11.03 -7.39 -3.97
N TYR A 139 -10.26 -7.31 -2.89
CA TYR A 139 -10.23 -8.26 -1.80
C TYR A 139 -10.44 -7.54 -0.47
N LEU A 140 -11.16 -8.17 0.44
CA LEU A 140 -11.26 -7.76 1.84
C LEU A 140 -10.16 -8.49 2.62
N ILE A 141 -9.31 -7.72 3.28
CA ILE A 141 -8.19 -8.20 4.08
C ILE A 141 -8.46 -7.91 5.54
N ASP A 142 -8.17 -8.86 6.41
CA ASP A 142 -8.04 -8.64 7.84
C ASP A 142 -6.69 -7.94 8.10
N GLY A 143 -6.73 -6.66 8.44
CA GLY A 143 -5.53 -5.85 8.61
C GLY A 143 -4.71 -6.23 9.86
N THR A 144 -5.28 -6.98 10.80
CA THR A 144 -4.58 -7.49 11.98
C THR A 144 -3.73 -8.73 11.64
N THR A 145 -4.30 -9.65 10.85
CA THR A 145 -3.63 -10.91 10.51
C THR A 145 -2.98 -10.93 9.13
N GLY A 146 -3.31 -9.96 8.26
CA GLY A 146 -2.90 -9.92 6.85
C GLY A 146 -3.61 -10.96 5.95
N ARG A 147 -4.60 -11.67 6.48
CA ARG A 147 -5.31 -12.73 5.74
C ARG A 147 -6.45 -12.17 4.89
N VAL A 148 -6.62 -12.75 3.70
CA VAL A 148 -7.81 -12.50 2.88
C VAL A 148 -9.04 -13.06 3.59
N LYS A 149 -10.01 -12.19 3.89
CA LYS A 149 -11.33 -12.59 4.40
C LYS A 149 -12.20 -13.11 3.28
N ASN A 150 -12.27 -12.36 2.17
CA ASN A 150 -12.99 -12.78 0.96
C ASN A 150 -12.51 -11.97 -0.26
N GLN A 151 -12.76 -12.52 -1.44
CA GLN A 151 -12.68 -11.81 -2.70
C GLN A 151 -14.02 -11.07 -2.94
N ILE A 152 -13.96 -9.74 -3.11
CA ILE A 152 -15.15 -8.89 -3.29
C ILE A 152 -15.64 -8.95 -4.73
N THR A 153 -14.72 -8.86 -5.70
CA THR A 153 -15.02 -8.90 -7.14
C THR A 153 -14.26 -10.03 -7.80
N LYS A 154 -14.85 -10.68 -8.83
CA LYS A 154 -14.23 -11.77 -9.56
C LYS A 154 -14.79 -11.91 -10.99
N GLY A 155 -14.04 -12.55 -11.87
CA GLY A 155 -14.45 -12.81 -13.26
C GLY A 155 -13.33 -12.51 -14.25
N ALA A 156 -13.56 -12.79 -15.54
CA ALA A 156 -12.61 -12.52 -16.61
C ALA A 156 -12.70 -11.05 -17.08
N TRP A 157 -12.44 -10.12 -16.18
CA TRP A 157 -12.52 -8.68 -16.40
C TRP A 157 -11.64 -7.92 -15.37
N VAL A 158 -11.43 -6.65 -15.59
CA VAL A 158 -10.50 -5.82 -14.80
C VAL A 158 -11.24 -4.70 -14.07
N MET A 159 -11.03 -4.58 -12.76
CA MET A 159 -11.37 -3.39 -11.99
C MET A 159 -10.44 -2.25 -12.40
N ARG A 160 -10.99 -1.08 -12.72
CA ARG A 160 -10.27 0.10 -13.22
C ARG A 160 -10.13 1.22 -12.20
N GLY A 161 -10.88 1.17 -11.13
CA GLY A 161 -10.81 2.16 -10.06
C GLY A 161 -12.03 2.11 -9.17
N VAL A 162 -11.84 2.48 -7.91
CA VAL A 162 -12.91 2.65 -6.93
C VAL A 162 -13.31 4.13 -6.88
N ASP A 163 -14.57 4.42 -7.12
CA ASP A 163 -15.11 5.78 -7.13
C ASP A 163 -15.61 6.19 -5.74
N SER A 164 -16.27 5.28 -5.01
CA SER A 164 -16.69 5.52 -3.63
C SER A 164 -16.88 4.22 -2.85
N VAL A 165 -16.78 4.33 -1.53
CA VAL A 165 -17.06 3.25 -0.57
C VAL A 165 -18.10 3.75 0.43
N ASP A 166 -19.26 3.10 0.44
CA ASP A 166 -20.29 3.29 1.46
C ASP A 166 -20.07 2.27 2.58
N VAL A 167 -19.39 2.71 3.62
CA VAL A 167 -19.02 1.86 4.75
C VAL A 167 -20.26 1.39 5.51
N ALA A 168 -21.27 2.26 5.68
CA ALA A 168 -22.47 1.95 6.44
C ALA A 168 -23.30 0.83 5.81
N ASN A 169 -23.44 0.86 4.48
CA ASN A 169 -24.17 -0.15 3.70
C ASN A 169 -23.24 -1.27 3.17
N ARG A 170 -21.92 -1.19 3.43
CA ARG A 170 -20.90 -2.12 2.94
C ARG A 170 -20.93 -2.30 1.41
N GLN A 171 -21.05 -1.17 0.70
CA GLN A 171 -21.11 -1.12 -0.75
C GLN A 171 -19.90 -0.40 -1.33
N ILE A 172 -19.43 -0.86 -2.48
CA ILE A 172 -18.32 -0.25 -3.22
C ILE A 172 -18.81 0.07 -4.63
N TYR A 173 -18.65 1.33 -5.03
CA TYR A 173 -18.89 1.78 -6.40
C TYR A 173 -17.56 1.85 -7.13
N PHE A 174 -17.45 1.14 -8.24
CA PHE A 174 -16.20 1.01 -8.97
C PHE A 174 -16.42 0.93 -10.48
N ARG A 175 -15.39 1.24 -11.23
CA ARG A 175 -15.36 1.09 -12.69
C ARG A 175 -14.68 -0.22 -13.07
N ALA A 176 -15.19 -0.87 -14.11
CA ALA A 176 -14.64 -2.10 -14.66
C ALA A 176 -14.59 -2.05 -16.19
N SER A 177 -13.74 -2.87 -16.77
CA SER A 177 -13.71 -3.11 -18.23
C SER A 177 -13.57 -4.62 -18.53
N GLY A 178 -14.10 -5.04 -19.67
CA GLY A 178 -14.08 -6.45 -20.08
C GLY A 178 -15.27 -7.29 -19.54
N MET A 179 -16.23 -6.68 -18.82
CA MET A 179 -17.42 -7.40 -18.34
C MET A 179 -18.36 -7.80 -19.48
N ASN A 180 -18.36 -7.06 -20.58
CA ASN A 180 -19.18 -7.35 -21.78
C ASN A 180 -18.27 -7.60 -22.97
N ALA A 181 -18.61 -8.60 -23.79
CA ALA A 181 -17.84 -9.00 -24.96
C ALA A 181 -17.68 -7.88 -26.04
N LYS A 182 -18.39 -6.78 -25.91
CA LYS A 182 -18.36 -5.63 -26.83
C LYS A 182 -17.68 -4.38 -26.24
N GLN A 183 -17.02 -4.49 -25.08
CA GLN A 183 -16.28 -3.39 -24.44
C GLN A 183 -14.80 -3.66 -24.41
#